data_0cbefe8eb436eb112226cae43035fbc3
#
_entry.id   0cbefe8eb436eb112226cae43035fbc3
#
_cell.length_a   1.000
_cell.length_b   1.000
_cell.length_c   1.000
_cell.angle_alpha   90.00
_cell.angle_beta   90.00
_cell.angle_gamma   90.00
#
_symmetry.space_group_name_H-M   'P 1'
#
loop_
_entity.id
_entity.type
_entity.pdbx_description
1 polymer ?
#
loop_
_entity_poly.entity_id
_entity_poly.type
_entity_poly.pdbx_seq_one_letter_code
_entity_poly.pdbx_strand_id
1 'polypeptide(L)'
;MNIGKNSADFFEIKDGLKFERSRYFPMCGRVNLAMKYDVILGLGANIGRIRFNFVKLLNLLQKDARFSVISTSPILVNKAFGFCAQPDFLNAVIWLRSSKSANEILKIIHNYERIFGRKRSFLNAPRTLDLDILYYGGAHRNCARLHLPHIGVDERISVILPLGLM
;
A
#
# COMPACT_ATOMS: atom_id res chain seq x y z
N MET A 1 -27.42 1.77 0.16
CA MET A 1 -26.12 1.59 0.84
C MET A 1 -26.27 2.05 2.29
N ASN A 2 -26.46 1.13 3.22
CA ASN A 2 -26.54 1.49 4.64
C ASN A 2 -25.12 1.60 5.18
N ILE A 3 -24.64 2.83 5.35
CA ILE A 3 -23.39 3.12 6.04
C ILE A 3 -23.77 3.23 7.52
N GLY A 4 -23.59 2.13 8.25
CA GLY A 4 -23.70 2.13 9.71
C GLY A 4 -22.56 2.98 10.29
N LYS A 5 -22.89 4.18 10.77
CA LYS A 5 -21.99 5.00 11.58
C LYS A 5 -21.87 4.37 12.95
N ASN A 6 -20.88 3.51 13.16
CA ASN A 6 -20.36 3.23 14.49
C ASN A 6 -19.13 4.11 14.73
N SER A 7 -19.12 4.73 15.89
CA SER A 7 -18.18 5.74 16.34
C SER A 7 -16.73 5.49 15.95
N ALA A 8 -16.21 6.43 15.27
CA ALA A 8 -14.90 6.99 15.10
C ALA A 8 -14.05 6.51 13.91
N ASP A 9 -13.71 5.26 13.65
CA ASP A 9 -12.54 5.09 12.77
C ASP A 9 -12.64 3.98 11.71
N PHE A 10 -13.78 3.34 11.51
CA PHE A 10 -13.96 2.34 10.46
C PHE A 10 -15.38 2.31 9.90
N PHE A 11 -15.52 1.84 8.66
CA PHE A 11 -16.81 1.56 8.04
C PHE A 11 -16.75 0.17 7.40
N GLU A 12 -17.84 -0.59 7.56
CA GLU A 12 -17.97 -1.94 7.03
C GLU A 12 -18.67 -1.92 5.67
N ILE A 13 -18.13 -2.71 4.73
CA ILE A 13 -18.75 -2.98 3.45
C ILE A 13 -19.33 -4.39 3.49
N LYS A 14 -20.23 -4.71 2.57
CA LYS A 14 -20.78 -6.05 2.39
C LYS A 14 -19.66 -7.12 2.34
N ASP A 15 -19.95 -8.32 2.85
CA ASP A 15 -19.04 -9.48 2.87
C ASP A 15 -17.87 -9.39 3.88
N GLY A 16 -18.02 -8.65 4.98
CA GLY A 16 -17.05 -8.61 6.05
C GLY A 16 -15.78 -7.81 5.75
N LEU A 17 -15.77 -7.04 4.66
CA LEU A 17 -14.71 -6.10 4.35
C LEU A 17 -14.86 -4.86 5.24
N LYS A 18 -13.77 -4.43 5.85
CA LYS A 18 -13.75 -3.26 6.73
C LYS A 18 -12.70 -2.26 6.28
N PHE A 19 -13.09 -0.98 6.28
CA PHE A 19 -12.12 0.11 6.19
C PHE A 19 -11.90 0.73 7.55
N GLU A 20 -10.64 0.94 7.88
CA GLU A 20 -10.21 1.66 9.06
C GLU A 20 -9.62 3.00 8.67
N ARG A 21 -9.88 4.01 9.47
CA ARG A 21 -9.21 5.31 9.39
C ARG A 21 -8.24 5.46 10.54
N SER A 22 -7.10 6.07 10.27
CA SER A 22 -6.12 6.45 11.27
C SER A 22 -5.69 7.89 11.02
N ARG A 23 -4.84 8.44 11.88
CA ARG A 23 -4.35 9.82 11.74
C ARG A 23 -3.74 10.12 10.36
N TYR A 24 -3.21 9.10 9.66
CA TYR A 24 -2.46 9.26 8.41
C TYR A 24 -3.00 8.39 7.27
N PHE A 25 -4.10 7.68 7.49
CA PHE A 25 -4.77 6.83 6.51
C PHE A 25 -6.28 6.97 6.65
N PRO A 26 -6.95 7.84 5.84
CA PRO A 26 -6.42 8.61 4.71
C PRO A 26 -5.74 9.92 5.13
N MET A 27 -4.84 10.41 4.26
CA MET A 27 -4.16 11.69 4.38
C MET A 27 -4.04 12.34 3.00
N CYS A 28 -4.14 13.67 2.95
CA CYS A 28 -3.78 14.47 1.77
C CYS A 28 -2.59 15.38 2.11
N GLY A 29 -1.59 15.36 1.26
CA GLY A 29 -0.39 16.19 1.35
C GLY A 29 -0.32 17.21 0.22
N ARG A 30 0.82 17.86 0.07
CA ARG A 30 1.06 18.83 -1.00
C ARG A 30 1.77 18.17 -2.18
N VAL A 31 1.36 18.52 -3.40
CA VAL A 31 2.02 18.05 -4.63
C VAL A 31 3.33 18.80 -4.84
N ASN A 32 4.43 18.09 -4.98
CA ASN A 32 5.71 18.64 -5.40
C ASN A 32 5.87 18.46 -6.93
N LEU A 33 5.65 19.52 -7.68
CA LEU A 33 5.71 19.52 -9.15
C LEU A 33 7.14 19.36 -9.69
N ALA A 34 8.17 19.58 -8.88
CA ALA A 34 9.57 19.36 -9.29
C ALA A 34 9.91 17.86 -9.45
N MET A 35 9.11 16.96 -8.88
CA MET A 35 9.27 15.51 -9.07
C MET A 35 8.54 15.05 -10.34
N LYS A 36 9.19 14.19 -11.12
CA LYS A 36 8.80 13.89 -12.50
C LYS A 36 7.66 12.89 -12.64
N TYR A 37 7.64 11.85 -11.82
CA TYR A 37 6.76 10.70 -12.01
C TYR A 37 5.79 10.54 -10.85
N ASP A 38 4.53 10.30 -11.16
CA ASP A 38 3.55 9.81 -10.20
C ASP A 38 3.77 8.32 -9.96
N VAL A 39 3.71 7.91 -8.72
CA VAL A 39 3.94 6.53 -8.29
C VAL A 39 2.85 6.15 -7.31
N ILE A 40 2.19 5.04 -7.57
CA ILE A 40 1.21 4.46 -6.66
C ILE A 40 1.83 3.21 -6.04
N LEU A 41 1.97 3.21 -4.72
CA LEU A 41 2.46 2.07 -3.95
C LEU A 41 1.31 1.36 -3.25
N GLY A 42 1.24 0.04 -3.41
CA GLY A 42 0.41 -0.83 -2.58
C GLY A 42 1.17 -1.25 -1.32
N LEU A 43 0.48 -1.23 -0.18
CA LEU A 43 0.95 -1.72 1.11
C LEU A 43 0.10 -2.91 1.53
N GLY A 44 0.75 -3.97 2.02
CA GLY A 44 0.08 -5.14 2.59
C GLY A 44 0.84 -5.67 3.79
N ALA A 45 0.12 -6.13 4.83
CA ALA A 45 0.72 -6.80 5.98
C ALA A 45 -0.35 -7.59 6.76
N ASN A 46 0.04 -8.66 7.45
CA ASN A 46 -0.88 -9.43 8.28
C ASN A 46 -0.26 -9.95 9.59
N ILE A 47 1.01 -9.64 9.87
CA ILE A 47 1.65 -10.00 11.14
C ILE A 47 2.39 -8.82 11.76
N GLY A 48 2.52 -8.85 13.08
CA GLY A 48 3.22 -7.84 13.85
C GLY A 48 2.39 -6.56 14.10
N ARG A 49 3.07 -5.45 14.32
CA ARG A 49 2.45 -4.16 14.65
C ARG A 49 2.09 -3.39 13.37
N ILE A 50 1.16 -3.90 12.58
CA ILE A 50 0.90 -3.47 11.19
C ILE A 50 0.62 -1.97 11.10
N ARG A 51 -0.35 -1.44 11.86
CA ARG A 51 -0.72 -0.01 11.82
C ARG A 51 0.45 0.89 12.19
N PHE A 52 1.23 0.49 13.17
CA PHE A 52 2.48 1.18 13.54
C PHE A 52 3.51 1.12 12.39
N ASN A 53 3.65 -0.01 11.72
CA ASN A 53 4.55 -0.18 10.59
C ASN A 53 4.13 0.72 9.41
N PHE A 54 2.84 0.83 9.11
CA PHE A 54 2.34 1.72 8.05
C PHE A 54 2.63 3.19 8.35
N VAL A 55 2.37 3.64 9.58
CA VAL A 55 2.70 5.00 10.02
C VAL A 55 4.21 5.26 10.00
N LYS A 56 5.01 4.31 10.49
CA LYS A 56 6.47 4.40 10.47
C LYS A 56 7.02 4.47 9.03
N LEU A 57 6.49 3.65 8.11
CA LEU A 57 6.84 3.71 6.69
C LEU A 57 6.50 5.07 6.09
N LEU A 58 5.29 5.59 6.33
CA LEU A 58 4.87 6.89 5.84
C LEU A 58 5.82 8.00 6.31
N ASN A 59 6.18 8.00 7.59
CA ASN A 59 7.14 8.95 8.15
C ASN A 59 8.53 8.84 7.49
N LEU A 60 8.98 7.62 7.15
CA LEU A 60 10.24 7.41 6.43
C LEU A 60 10.15 7.97 5.01
N LEU A 61 9.06 7.70 4.29
CA LEU A 61 8.82 8.22 2.94
C LEU A 61 8.74 9.74 2.91
N GLN A 62 8.08 10.37 3.91
CA GLN A 62 7.98 11.84 4.02
C GLN A 62 9.33 12.52 4.32
N LYS A 63 10.24 11.84 5.02
CA LYS A 63 11.58 12.33 5.33
C LYS A 63 12.60 12.04 4.22
N ASP A 64 12.28 11.16 3.31
CA ASP A 64 13.16 10.77 2.21
C ASP A 64 13.01 11.76 1.05
N ALA A 65 14.03 12.56 0.81
CA ALA A 65 14.03 13.57 -0.24
C ALA A 65 13.82 13.02 -1.67
N ARG A 66 13.89 11.71 -1.87
CA ARG A 66 13.59 11.05 -3.15
C ARG A 66 12.09 10.96 -3.44
N PHE A 67 11.24 11.22 -2.43
CA PHE A 67 9.79 11.08 -2.51
C PHE A 67 9.05 12.33 -2.04
N SER A 68 7.89 12.58 -2.62
CA SER A 68 6.91 13.53 -2.12
C SER A 68 5.57 12.80 -1.98
N VAL A 69 5.16 12.53 -0.75
CA VAL A 69 3.88 11.86 -0.49
C VAL A 69 2.73 12.83 -0.75
N ILE A 70 1.79 12.43 -1.60
CA ILE A 70 0.62 13.22 -2.00
C ILE A 70 -0.61 12.82 -1.19
N SER A 71 -0.94 11.53 -1.17
CA SER A 71 -2.09 11.04 -0.42
C SER A 71 -1.94 9.59 0.00
N THR A 72 -2.80 9.16 0.92
CA THR A 72 -2.95 7.77 1.34
C THR A 72 -4.41 7.40 1.37
N SER A 73 -4.74 6.15 1.09
CA SER A 73 -6.09 5.60 1.25
C SER A 73 -6.42 5.32 2.72
N PRO A 74 -7.69 5.07 3.08
CA PRO A 74 -8.04 4.30 4.27
C PRO A 74 -7.41 2.91 4.24
N ILE A 75 -7.30 2.26 5.40
CA ILE A 75 -6.78 0.90 5.52
C ILE A 75 -7.92 -0.10 5.32
N LEU A 76 -7.83 -0.96 4.33
CA LEU A 76 -8.73 -2.08 4.12
C LEU A 76 -8.30 -3.28 4.95
N VAL A 77 -9.23 -3.87 5.70
CA VAL A 77 -9.06 -5.17 6.36
C VAL A 77 -9.81 -6.21 5.55
N ASN A 78 -9.13 -7.27 5.13
CA ASN A 78 -9.70 -8.36 4.36
C ASN A 78 -9.06 -9.71 4.69
N LYS A 79 -9.77 -10.78 4.39
CA LYS A 79 -9.29 -12.16 4.53
C LYS A 79 -8.03 -12.39 3.68
N ALA A 80 -7.16 -13.28 4.17
CA ALA A 80 -5.99 -13.70 3.42
C ALA A 80 -6.39 -14.39 2.11
N PHE A 81 -5.65 -14.11 1.04
CA PHE A 81 -5.79 -14.78 -0.24
C PHE A 81 -4.78 -15.92 -0.36
N GLY A 82 -5.19 -17.06 -0.89
CA GLY A 82 -4.35 -18.24 -1.09
C GLY A 82 -4.23 -19.08 0.20
N PHE A 83 -3.17 -18.92 0.98
CA PHE A 83 -3.01 -19.60 2.26
C PHE A 83 -3.93 -18.96 3.32
N CYS A 84 -5.09 -19.58 3.57
CA CYS A 84 -6.13 -19.00 4.43
C CYS A 84 -5.89 -19.19 5.94
N ALA A 85 -4.99 -20.10 6.35
CA ALA A 85 -4.66 -20.34 7.76
C ALA A 85 -3.67 -19.28 8.29
N GLN A 86 -4.02 -18.00 8.12
CA GLN A 86 -3.22 -16.86 8.58
C GLN A 86 -4.13 -15.67 8.93
N PRO A 87 -3.66 -14.70 9.72
CA PRO A 87 -4.44 -13.51 10.06
C PRO A 87 -4.90 -12.72 8.85
N ASP A 88 -5.96 -11.93 9.03
CA ASP A 88 -6.46 -10.99 8.04
C ASP A 88 -5.38 -9.99 7.63
N PHE A 89 -5.40 -9.60 6.37
CA PHE A 89 -4.51 -8.56 5.85
C PHE A 89 -5.07 -7.17 6.11
N LEU A 90 -4.15 -6.26 6.38
CA LEU A 90 -4.37 -4.84 6.28
C LEU A 90 -3.68 -4.36 5.00
N ASN A 91 -4.43 -3.66 4.15
CA ASN A 91 -3.94 -3.12 2.89
C ASN A 91 -4.24 -1.63 2.78
N ALA A 92 -3.34 -0.88 2.18
CA ALA A 92 -3.52 0.54 1.90
C ALA A 92 -2.78 0.91 0.62
N VAL A 93 -3.03 2.10 0.12
CA VAL A 93 -2.36 2.67 -1.04
C VAL A 93 -1.75 4.01 -0.65
N ILE A 94 -0.56 4.29 -1.17
CA ILE A 94 0.12 5.59 -1.06
C ILE A 94 0.35 6.13 -2.47
N TRP A 95 -0.13 7.33 -2.75
CA TRP A 95 0.27 8.10 -3.91
C TRP A 95 1.42 9.02 -3.54
N LEU A 96 2.50 8.93 -4.26
CA LEU A 96 3.67 9.77 -4.11
C LEU A 96 4.23 10.18 -5.47
N ARG A 97 5.10 11.18 -5.50
CA ARG A 97 5.91 11.52 -6.66
C ARG A 97 7.38 11.26 -6.39
N SER A 98 8.12 10.96 -7.46
CA SER A 98 9.56 10.74 -7.42
C SER A 98 10.20 11.11 -8.76
N SER A 99 11.49 11.49 -8.73
CA SER A 99 12.32 11.59 -9.95
C SER A 99 13.16 10.35 -10.18
N LYS A 100 13.03 9.33 -9.32
CA LYS A 100 13.73 8.04 -9.46
C LYS A 100 13.03 7.15 -10.48
N SER A 101 13.81 6.36 -11.20
CA SER A 101 13.28 5.32 -12.10
C SER A 101 12.53 4.24 -11.32
N ALA A 102 11.62 3.52 -12.00
CA ALA A 102 10.88 2.42 -11.39
C ALA A 102 11.79 1.35 -10.78
N ASN A 103 12.93 1.04 -11.41
CA ASN A 103 13.90 0.08 -10.87
C ASN A 103 14.62 0.58 -9.60
N GLU A 104 14.91 1.87 -9.51
CA GLU A 104 15.47 2.46 -8.29
C GLU A 104 14.43 2.42 -7.16
N ILE A 105 13.17 2.79 -7.47
CA ILE A 105 12.07 2.71 -6.49
C ILE A 105 11.90 1.28 -6.00
N LEU A 106 11.90 0.29 -6.90
CA LEU A 106 11.81 -1.13 -6.53
C LEU A 106 12.91 -1.54 -5.53
N LYS A 107 14.15 -1.11 -5.77
CA LYS A 107 15.26 -1.36 -4.83
C LYS A 107 15.03 -0.69 -3.48
N ILE A 108 14.51 0.53 -3.47
CA ILE A 108 14.24 1.30 -2.25
C ILE A 108 13.14 0.63 -1.43
N ILE A 109 12.01 0.25 -2.04
CA ILE A 109 10.91 -0.39 -1.33
C ILE A 109 11.30 -1.77 -0.79
N HIS A 110 12.07 -2.57 -1.52
CA HIS A 110 12.63 -3.83 -1.01
C HIS A 110 13.57 -3.61 0.20
N ASN A 111 14.31 -2.49 0.22
CA ASN A 111 15.11 -2.15 1.39
C ASN A 111 14.23 -1.79 2.59
N TYR A 112 13.13 -1.04 2.39
CA TYR A 112 12.16 -0.79 3.45
C TYR A 112 11.55 -2.09 3.97
N GLU A 113 11.12 -3.00 3.11
CA GLU A 113 10.61 -4.31 3.54
C GLU A 113 11.60 -5.04 4.48
N ARG A 114 12.90 -5.03 4.14
CA ARG A 114 13.96 -5.61 5.00
C ARG A 114 14.06 -4.90 6.36
N ILE A 115 14.02 -3.56 6.38
CA ILE A 115 14.04 -2.75 7.61
C ILE A 115 12.85 -3.09 8.52
N PHE A 116 11.69 -3.41 7.92
CA PHE A 116 10.49 -3.84 8.64
C PHE A 116 10.47 -5.35 8.95
N GLY A 117 11.58 -6.05 8.74
CA GLY A 117 11.73 -7.45 9.11
C GLY A 117 11.00 -8.45 8.22
N ARG A 118 10.69 -8.09 6.96
CA ARG A 118 10.10 -9.02 6.00
C ARG A 118 11.03 -10.21 5.77
N LYS A 119 10.50 -11.43 5.95
CA LYS A 119 11.15 -12.69 5.60
C LYS A 119 10.32 -13.38 4.52
N ARG A 120 10.96 -13.84 3.46
CA ARG A 120 10.32 -14.61 2.38
C ARG A 120 10.57 -16.10 2.68
N SER A 121 9.56 -16.82 3.16
CA SER A 121 9.66 -18.26 3.50
C SER A 121 9.04 -19.14 2.42
N PHE A 122 7.80 -18.86 2.03
CA PHE A 122 7.05 -19.57 0.99
C PHE A 122 6.08 -18.62 0.28
N LEU A 123 5.44 -19.09 -0.80
CA LEU A 123 4.48 -18.30 -1.58
C LEU A 123 3.26 -17.92 -0.70
N ASN A 124 2.88 -16.63 -0.72
CA ASN A 124 1.80 -16.06 0.10
C ASN A 124 1.99 -16.20 1.62
N ALA A 125 3.23 -16.35 2.11
CA ALA A 125 3.54 -16.40 3.53
C ALA A 125 3.09 -15.12 4.25
N PRO A 126 2.75 -15.20 5.56
CA PRO A 126 2.50 -14.04 6.40
C PRO A 126 3.67 -13.06 6.37
N ARG A 127 3.38 -11.75 6.41
CA ARG A 127 4.41 -10.72 6.25
C ARG A 127 4.16 -9.47 7.09
N THR A 128 5.26 -8.91 7.58
CA THR A 128 5.27 -7.69 8.40
C THR A 128 5.05 -6.43 7.60
N LEU A 129 5.47 -6.42 6.33
CA LEU A 129 5.26 -5.38 5.35
C LEU A 129 5.53 -5.94 3.94
N ASP A 130 4.64 -5.65 3.00
CA ASP A 130 4.76 -5.90 1.57
C ASP A 130 4.57 -4.59 0.83
N LEU A 131 5.41 -4.30 -0.14
CA LEU A 131 5.37 -3.06 -0.93
C LEU A 131 5.45 -3.40 -2.41
N ASP A 132 4.43 -3.00 -3.16
CA ASP A 132 4.36 -3.16 -4.61
C ASP A 132 4.24 -1.81 -5.31
N ILE A 133 4.90 -1.63 -6.46
CA ILE A 133 4.65 -0.50 -7.36
C ILE A 133 3.43 -0.87 -8.21
N LEU A 134 2.28 -0.25 -7.93
CA LEU A 134 1.04 -0.49 -8.66
C LEU A 134 1.03 0.22 -10.02
N TYR A 135 1.39 1.52 -10.00
CA TYR A 135 1.50 2.37 -11.18
C TYR A 135 2.75 3.23 -11.09
N TYR A 136 3.30 3.59 -12.25
CA TYR A 136 4.47 4.46 -12.35
C TYR A 136 4.40 5.30 -13.64
N GLY A 137 4.04 6.57 -13.50
CA GLY A 137 4.10 7.59 -14.56
C GLY A 137 3.48 7.19 -15.91
N GLY A 138 2.45 6.36 -15.92
CA GLY A 138 1.82 5.84 -17.15
C GLY A 138 2.66 4.78 -17.88
N ALA A 139 3.77 4.30 -17.31
CA ALA A 139 4.63 3.30 -17.94
C ALA A 139 3.97 1.92 -17.99
N HIS A 140 4.12 1.26 -19.13
CA HIS A 140 3.81 -0.16 -19.31
C HIS A 140 5.10 -0.96 -19.37
N ARG A 141 5.24 -1.96 -18.51
CA ARG A 141 6.41 -2.84 -18.46
C ARG A 141 5.99 -4.27 -18.12
N ASN A 142 6.51 -5.21 -18.86
CA ASN A 142 6.30 -6.64 -18.62
C ASN A 142 7.65 -7.35 -18.59
N CYS A 143 8.25 -7.48 -17.42
CA CYS A 143 9.48 -8.25 -17.25
C CYS A 143 9.46 -9.01 -15.91
N ALA A 144 10.27 -10.06 -15.78
CA ALA A 144 10.29 -10.96 -14.64
C ALA A 144 10.46 -10.27 -13.26
N ARG A 145 11.05 -9.07 -13.23
CA ARG A 145 11.30 -8.33 -11.99
C ARG A 145 10.26 -7.26 -11.67
N LEU A 146 9.53 -6.77 -12.68
CA LEU A 146 8.63 -5.63 -12.53
C LEU A 146 7.58 -5.63 -13.64
N HIS A 147 6.32 -5.73 -13.24
CA HIS A 147 5.16 -5.54 -14.10
C HIS A 147 4.52 -4.18 -13.78
N LEU A 148 4.28 -3.35 -14.79
CA LEU A 148 3.63 -2.05 -14.67
C LEU A 148 2.57 -1.89 -15.78
N PRO A 149 1.33 -1.59 -15.45
CA PRO A 149 0.74 -1.65 -14.11
C PRO A 149 0.92 -3.01 -13.45
N HIS A 150 0.91 -3.07 -12.11
CA HIS A 150 1.05 -4.34 -11.38
C HIS A 150 -0.09 -5.30 -11.73
N ILE A 151 0.21 -6.58 -11.93
CA ILE A 151 -0.76 -7.62 -12.37
C ILE A 151 -2.02 -7.75 -11.50
N GLY A 152 -2.00 -7.27 -10.28
CA GLY A 152 -3.14 -7.32 -9.37
C GLY A 152 -4.01 -6.06 -9.34
N VAL A 153 -3.75 -5.05 -10.18
CA VAL A 153 -4.48 -3.76 -10.10
C VAL A 153 -5.92 -3.86 -10.55
N ASP A 154 -6.23 -4.76 -11.47
CA ASP A 154 -7.57 -4.94 -12.04
C ASP A 154 -8.35 -6.10 -11.39
N GLU A 155 -7.72 -6.92 -10.55
CA GLU A 155 -8.31 -8.14 -10.01
C GLU A 155 -8.39 -8.16 -8.48
N ARG A 156 -7.44 -7.51 -7.80
CA ARG A 156 -7.34 -7.62 -6.33
C ARG A 156 -8.17 -6.57 -5.62
N ILE A 157 -9.19 -6.99 -4.89
CA ILE A 157 -10.01 -6.12 -4.03
C ILE A 157 -9.12 -5.31 -3.06
N SER A 158 -8.03 -5.91 -2.56
CA SER A 158 -7.05 -5.27 -1.68
C SER A 158 -6.28 -4.10 -2.33
N VAL A 159 -6.38 -3.94 -3.65
CA VAL A 159 -5.83 -2.82 -4.41
C VAL A 159 -6.96 -1.90 -4.88
N ILE A 160 -7.97 -2.47 -5.55
CA ILE A 160 -9.06 -1.71 -6.20
C ILE A 160 -9.80 -0.83 -5.20
N LEU A 161 -10.20 -1.39 -4.05
CA LEU A 161 -11.00 -0.66 -3.07
C LEU A 161 -10.21 0.48 -2.38
N PRO A 162 -8.97 0.28 -1.85
CA PRO A 162 -8.19 1.38 -1.32
C PRO A 162 -7.89 2.46 -2.36
N LEU A 163 -7.58 2.07 -3.60
CA LEU A 163 -7.29 3.01 -4.69
C LEU A 163 -8.52 3.86 -5.05
N GLY A 164 -9.70 3.27 -5.08
CA GLY A 164 -10.97 3.98 -5.37
C GLY A 164 -11.43 4.95 -4.27
N LEU A 165 -10.76 4.96 -3.11
CA LEU A 165 -11.04 5.83 -1.96
C LEU A 165 -9.95 6.88 -1.71
N MET A 166 -9.05 7.09 -2.64
CA MET A 166 -7.99 8.11 -2.57
C MET A 166 -8.46 9.49 -2.98
#